data_7778bdc02d4fd0e4640db08b2e69926c
#
_entry.id   7778bdc02d4fd0e4640db08b2e69926c
#
_cell.length_a   1.000
_cell.length_b   1.000
_cell.length_c   1.000
_cell.angle_alpha   90.00
_cell.angle_beta   90.00
_cell.angle_gamma   90.00
#
_symmetry.space_group_name_H-M   'P 1'
#
loop_
_entity.id
_entity.type
_entity.pdbx_description
1 polymer ?
#
loop_
_entity_poly.entity_id
_entity_poly.type
_entity_poly.pdbx_seq_one_letter_code
_entity_poly.pdbx_strand_id
1 'polypeptide(L)'
;VRGAADLPAARRGGIVSGMCANYTPVTDFERMKLFFAVMRGDPVPEETWPGYGAPFVRQARDADGHRREAATGLFGLIPHWSKDLAIGRHTYNARSETVHEKPSFRDAWRHGRRCIVPAESIFEPNWESGRAVRWRIRRRDGAPMGIAGLWGAWRGPDGRELLSFTMLTINADGHPLMQRFHKPDDEKRMVAILEEPDFDRWLDAPHARMRDFLVRCPAESLEAEPAPRQPPSRQRASVA
;
A
#
# COMPACT_ATOMS: atom_id res chain seq x y z
N VAL A 1 14.13 -17.18 -8.77
CA VAL A 1 13.15 -16.47 -7.92
C VAL A 1 11.98 -17.42 -7.72
N ARG A 2 11.79 -17.96 -6.52
CA ARG A 2 10.67 -18.87 -6.21
C ARG A 2 9.50 -18.04 -5.71
N GLY A 3 8.28 -18.41 -6.17
CA GLY A 3 7.06 -17.64 -6.07
C GLY A 3 6.50 -17.41 -4.66
N ALA A 4 5.44 -16.58 -4.61
CA ALA A 4 4.68 -16.08 -3.46
C ALA A 4 4.05 -17.18 -2.53
N ALA A 5 4.30 -18.47 -2.78
CA ALA A 5 3.68 -19.59 -2.05
C ALA A 5 4.15 -19.76 -0.61
N ASP A 6 5.24 -19.10 -0.17
CA ASP A 6 5.86 -19.29 1.14
C ASP A 6 5.65 -18.11 2.13
N LEU A 7 4.74 -17.18 1.84
CA LEU A 7 4.43 -16.10 2.77
C LEU A 7 3.48 -16.62 3.86
N PRO A 8 3.77 -16.41 5.15
CA PRO A 8 2.92 -16.90 6.23
C PRO A 8 1.53 -16.25 6.16
N ALA A 9 0.47 -17.07 6.20
CA ALA A 9 -0.90 -16.58 6.29
C ALA A 9 -1.08 -15.84 7.63
N ALA A 10 -1.24 -14.51 7.57
CA ALA A 10 -1.50 -13.71 8.76
C ALA A 10 -2.88 -14.06 9.33
N ARG A 11 -2.94 -14.38 10.63
CA ARG A 11 -4.23 -14.56 11.34
C ARG A 11 -5.02 -13.26 11.25
N ARG A 12 -6.32 -13.36 10.94
CA ARG A 12 -7.26 -12.22 10.90
C ARG A 12 -7.24 -11.53 12.26
N GLY A 13 -6.53 -10.40 12.34
CA GLY A 13 -6.47 -9.55 13.53
C GLY A 13 -7.65 -8.58 13.54
N GLY A 14 -8.10 -8.21 14.75
CA GLY A 14 -9.14 -7.22 14.98
C GLY A 14 -8.81 -5.85 14.38
N ILE A 15 -9.81 -4.95 14.38
CA ILE A 15 -9.74 -3.58 13.85
C ILE A 15 -8.50 -2.88 14.42
N VAL A 16 -7.45 -2.76 13.59
CA VAL A 16 -6.30 -1.92 13.93
C VAL A 16 -6.77 -0.48 13.70
N SER A 17 -6.80 0.31 14.76
CA SER A 17 -7.04 1.74 14.69
C SER A 17 -5.80 2.40 14.07
N GLY A 18 -5.75 2.45 12.77
CA GLY A 18 -4.65 3.01 11.99
C GLY A 18 -5.11 3.34 10.59
N MET A 19 -4.47 4.33 9.99
CA MET A 19 -4.70 4.78 8.61
C MET A 19 -4.54 3.63 7.62
N CYS A 20 -5.29 3.67 6.54
CA CYS A 20 -5.24 2.84 5.33
C CYS A 20 -4.57 1.45 5.51
N ALA A 21 -5.17 0.62 6.38
CA ALA A 21 -4.65 -0.71 6.69
C ALA A 21 -5.16 -1.78 5.72
N ASN A 22 -6.01 -1.42 4.76
CA ASN A 22 -6.64 -2.35 3.83
C ASN A 22 -6.85 -1.72 2.47
N TYR A 23 -6.51 -2.45 1.42
CA TYR A 23 -6.73 -2.01 0.05
C TYR A 23 -6.99 -3.20 -0.88
N THR A 24 -7.56 -2.93 -2.06
CA THR A 24 -7.70 -3.89 -3.16
C THR A 24 -6.51 -3.70 -4.10
N PRO A 25 -5.58 -4.64 -4.21
CA PRO A 25 -4.49 -4.54 -5.15
C PRO A 25 -5.00 -4.70 -6.59
N VAL A 26 -4.26 -4.16 -7.57
CA VAL A 26 -4.51 -4.48 -8.98
C VAL A 26 -4.09 -5.93 -9.22
N THR A 27 -5.06 -6.79 -9.54
CA THR A 27 -4.86 -8.22 -9.78
C THR A 27 -4.92 -8.56 -11.27
N ASP A 28 -5.60 -7.73 -12.04
CA ASP A 28 -5.75 -7.91 -13.49
C ASP A 28 -4.43 -7.61 -14.23
N PHE A 29 -4.02 -8.57 -15.05
CA PHE A 29 -2.76 -8.51 -15.77
C PHE A 29 -2.73 -7.38 -16.81
N GLU A 30 -3.82 -7.20 -17.57
CA GLU A 30 -3.88 -6.17 -18.60
C GLU A 30 -3.89 -4.77 -17.98
N ARG A 31 -4.53 -4.60 -16.81
CA ARG A 31 -4.48 -3.35 -16.07
C ARG A 31 -3.07 -3.06 -15.51
N MET A 32 -2.36 -4.08 -15.01
CA MET A 32 -0.97 -3.91 -14.59
C MET A 32 -0.06 -3.49 -15.76
N LYS A 33 -0.25 -4.10 -16.93
CA LYS A 33 0.48 -3.75 -18.15
C LYS A 33 0.11 -2.34 -18.64
N LEU A 34 -1.18 -2.04 -18.72
CA LEU A 34 -1.68 -0.78 -19.26
C LEU A 34 -1.27 0.43 -18.41
N PHE A 35 -1.50 0.38 -17.11
CA PHE A 35 -1.30 1.53 -16.21
C PHE A 35 0.10 1.61 -15.58
N PHE A 36 0.77 0.48 -15.39
CA PHE A 36 2.06 0.45 -14.70
C PHE A 36 3.22 0.00 -15.59
N ALA A 37 2.95 -0.41 -16.83
CA ALA A 37 3.95 -0.91 -17.79
C ALA A 37 4.78 -2.09 -17.25
N VAL A 38 4.14 -3.00 -16.50
CA VAL A 38 4.80 -4.18 -15.92
C VAL A 38 3.99 -5.45 -16.16
N MET A 39 4.72 -6.56 -16.28
CA MET A 39 4.16 -7.90 -16.37
C MET A 39 4.19 -8.56 -15.02
N ARG A 40 3.06 -9.14 -14.59
CA ARG A 40 2.97 -9.83 -13.31
C ARG A 40 2.20 -11.14 -13.45
N GLY A 41 2.70 -12.20 -12.81
CA GLY A 41 2.12 -13.53 -12.90
C GLY A 41 1.74 -14.19 -11.56
N ASP A 42 2.07 -13.58 -10.41
CA ASP A 42 1.81 -14.22 -9.12
C ASP A 42 0.36 -14.02 -8.67
N PRO A 43 -0.30 -15.03 -8.08
CA PRO A 43 -1.60 -14.87 -7.42
C PRO A 43 -1.50 -13.87 -6.27
N VAL A 44 -2.52 -13.02 -6.11
CA VAL A 44 -2.62 -12.09 -4.97
C VAL A 44 -4.02 -12.15 -4.39
N PRO A 45 -4.15 -11.84 -3.08
CA PRO A 45 -5.45 -11.72 -2.44
C PRO A 45 -6.29 -10.61 -3.09
N GLU A 46 -7.61 -10.80 -3.14
CA GLU A 46 -8.56 -9.74 -3.55
C GLU A 46 -8.47 -8.50 -2.66
N GLU A 47 -8.18 -8.69 -1.38
CA GLU A 47 -7.91 -7.63 -0.41
C GLU A 47 -6.60 -7.88 0.32
N THR A 48 -5.82 -6.83 0.50
CA THR A 48 -4.51 -6.87 1.17
C THR A 48 -4.56 -6.16 2.52
N TRP A 49 -3.95 -6.80 3.51
CA TRP A 49 -3.79 -6.34 4.88
C TRP A 49 -2.33 -6.34 5.29
N PRO A 50 -1.93 -5.59 6.35
CA PRO A 50 -0.58 -5.68 6.88
C PRO A 50 -0.15 -7.12 7.15
N GLY A 51 1.00 -7.50 6.60
CA GLY A 51 1.52 -8.86 6.65
C GLY A 51 1.09 -9.77 5.49
N TYR A 52 0.25 -9.30 4.56
CA TYR A 52 -0.08 -10.05 3.35
C TYR A 52 0.91 -9.73 2.23
N GLY A 53 1.16 -10.73 1.36
CA GLY A 53 1.91 -10.54 0.13
C GLY A 53 1.09 -9.80 -0.91
N ALA A 54 1.68 -8.79 -1.55
CA ALA A 54 1.03 -8.04 -2.61
C ALA A 54 2.05 -7.45 -3.60
N PRO A 55 1.62 -7.06 -4.81
CA PRO A 55 2.51 -6.47 -5.78
C PRO A 55 2.89 -5.04 -5.41
N PHE A 56 4.11 -4.69 -5.74
CA PHE A 56 4.57 -3.32 -5.87
C PHE A 56 5.45 -3.18 -7.11
N VAL A 57 5.49 -1.98 -7.67
CA VAL A 57 6.29 -1.64 -8.84
C VAL A 57 7.50 -0.85 -8.39
N ARG A 58 8.67 -1.21 -8.88
CA ARG A 58 9.92 -0.51 -8.62
C ARG A 58 10.71 -0.30 -9.91
N GLN A 59 11.78 0.46 -9.85
CA GLN A 59 12.72 0.59 -10.95
C GLN A 59 13.29 -0.79 -11.30
N ALA A 60 13.27 -1.12 -12.59
CA ALA A 60 13.87 -2.36 -13.10
C ALA A 60 15.37 -2.38 -12.89
N ARG A 61 15.91 -3.56 -12.60
CA ARG A 61 17.35 -3.78 -12.37
C ARG A 61 18.06 -4.43 -13.57
N ASP A 62 17.29 -4.77 -14.61
CA ASP A 62 17.78 -5.52 -15.75
C ASP A 62 18.26 -4.60 -16.89
N ALA A 63 19.04 -5.20 -17.80
CA ALA A 63 19.58 -4.52 -18.98
C ALA A 63 18.59 -4.52 -20.16
N ASP A 64 17.38 -5.08 -20.00
CA ASP A 64 16.44 -5.33 -21.11
C ASP A 64 15.63 -4.07 -21.50
N GLY A 65 16.00 -2.91 -21.01
CA GLY A 65 15.40 -1.62 -21.35
C GLY A 65 14.05 -1.34 -20.69
N HIS A 66 13.57 -2.21 -19.86
CA HIS A 66 12.38 -1.95 -19.04
C HIS A 66 12.71 -0.95 -17.92
N ARG A 67 11.91 0.10 -17.80
CA ARG A 67 12.08 1.08 -16.72
C ARG A 67 11.52 0.61 -15.39
N ARG A 68 10.53 -0.30 -15.40
CA ARG A 68 9.79 -0.77 -14.23
C ARG A 68 9.71 -2.28 -14.20
N GLU A 69 9.75 -2.83 -12.99
CA GLU A 69 9.45 -4.24 -12.73
C GLU A 69 8.42 -4.38 -11.62
N ALA A 70 7.58 -5.40 -11.71
CA ALA A 70 6.70 -5.80 -10.62
C ALA A 70 7.43 -6.79 -9.71
N ALA A 71 7.34 -6.56 -8.41
CA ALA A 71 7.82 -7.46 -7.38
C ALA A 71 6.70 -7.78 -6.40
N THR A 72 6.76 -8.95 -5.75
CA THR A 72 5.86 -9.31 -4.67
C THR A 72 6.58 -9.16 -3.33
N GLY A 73 5.94 -8.50 -2.37
CA GLY A 73 6.49 -8.31 -1.03
C GLY A 73 5.40 -8.24 0.04
N LEU A 74 5.80 -8.29 1.30
CA LEU A 74 4.89 -8.10 2.43
C LEU A 74 4.44 -6.64 2.52
N PHE A 75 3.15 -6.43 2.68
CA PHE A 75 2.60 -5.12 3.07
C PHE A 75 2.90 -4.86 4.54
N GLY A 76 3.80 -3.94 4.79
CA GLY A 76 4.44 -3.65 6.07
C GLY A 76 5.96 -3.81 5.95
N LEU A 77 6.68 -2.69 5.81
CA LEU A 77 8.12 -2.67 5.55
C LEU A 77 8.90 -3.28 6.72
N ILE A 78 9.69 -4.32 6.44
CA ILE A 78 10.56 -4.96 7.42
C ILE A 78 11.95 -4.33 7.30
N PRO A 79 12.41 -3.57 8.29
CA PRO A 79 13.75 -3.00 8.26
C PRO A 79 14.81 -4.10 8.32
N HIS A 80 15.97 -3.88 7.70
CA HIS A 80 17.06 -4.85 7.65
C HIS A 80 17.54 -5.33 9.03
N TRP A 81 17.43 -4.49 10.05
CA TRP A 81 17.82 -4.78 11.42
C TRP A 81 16.75 -5.53 12.25
N SER A 82 15.54 -5.73 11.72
CA SER A 82 14.47 -6.42 12.45
C SER A 82 14.82 -7.88 12.71
N LYS A 83 14.47 -8.37 13.89
CA LYS A 83 14.70 -9.77 14.27
C LYS A 83 13.65 -10.71 13.68
N ASP A 84 12.46 -10.18 13.38
CA ASP A 84 11.32 -10.95 12.88
C ASP A 84 10.40 -10.08 12.02
N LEU A 85 9.28 -10.67 11.56
CA LEU A 85 8.29 -10.03 10.70
C LEU A 85 7.22 -9.24 11.46
N ALA A 86 7.19 -9.30 12.80
CA ALA A 86 6.09 -8.74 13.59
C ALA A 86 5.98 -7.21 13.45
N ILE A 87 7.11 -6.54 13.24
CA ILE A 87 7.17 -5.09 13.03
C ILE A 87 6.34 -4.65 11.81
N GLY A 88 6.16 -5.50 10.80
CA GLY A 88 5.38 -5.21 9.59
C GLY A 88 3.95 -4.77 9.88
N ARG A 89 3.38 -5.20 11.02
CA ARG A 89 2.05 -4.79 11.46
C ARG A 89 1.94 -3.30 11.84
N HIS A 90 3.07 -2.61 11.97
CA HIS A 90 3.15 -1.21 12.38
C HIS A 90 3.87 -0.33 11.37
N THR A 91 4.36 -0.93 10.27
CA THR A 91 5.18 -0.24 9.26
C THR A 91 4.56 -0.27 7.86
N TYR A 92 3.25 -0.55 7.76
CA TYR A 92 2.52 -0.55 6.50
C TYR A 92 2.25 0.86 5.95
N ASN A 93 2.27 1.88 6.83
CA ASN A 93 2.19 3.29 6.44
C ASN A 93 3.38 4.07 7.01
N ALA A 94 3.97 4.94 6.20
CA ALA A 94 5.04 5.85 6.60
C ALA A 94 4.60 7.30 6.36
N ARG A 95 4.65 8.14 7.40
CA ARG A 95 4.34 9.57 7.30
C ARG A 95 5.45 10.28 6.55
N SER A 96 5.10 11.01 5.49
CA SER A 96 6.06 11.75 4.65
C SER A 96 6.89 12.76 5.44
N GLU A 97 6.31 13.31 6.50
CA GLU A 97 6.94 14.32 7.36
C GLU A 97 8.12 13.76 8.16
N THR A 98 8.01 12.50 8.61
CA THR A 98 8.99 11.88 9.52
C THR A 98 9.68 10.63 8.95
N VAL A 99 9.37 10.24 7.71
CA VAL A 99 9.89 9.03 7.07
C VAL A 99 11.43 8.98 7.05
N HIS A 100 12.07 10.14 6.90
CA HIS A 100 13.52 10.29 6.83
C HIS A 100 14.24 10.13 8.19
N GLU A 101 13.49 10.21 9.29
CA GLU A 101 14.01 10.12 10.67
C GLU A 101 13.71 8.76 11.31
N LYS A 102 12.52 8.22 11.05
CA LYS A 102 12.05 7.00 11.73
C LYS A 102 12.92 5.79 11.38
N PRO A 103 13.44 5.06 12.39
CA PRO A 103 14.35 3.93 12.19
C PRO A 103 13.84 2.89 11.18
N SER A 104 12.52 2.65 11.15
CA SER A 104 11.92 1.66 10.25
C SER A 104 11.99 2.06 8.78
N PHE A 105 12.04 3.35 8.44
CA PHE A 105 11.88 3.83 7.07
C PHE A 105 13.09 4.59 6.54
N ARG A 106 13.89 5.21 7.42
CA ARG A 106 14.98 6.12 7.04
C ARG A 106 16.01 5.50 6.09
N ASP A 107 16.25 4.19 6.24
CA ASP A 107 17.19 3.47 5.36
C ASP A 107 16.66 3.37 3.93
N ALA A 108 15.41 2.91 3.77
CA ALA A 108 14.77 2.83 2.46
C ALA A 108 14.63 4.22 1.82
N TRP A 109 14.29 5.24 2.62
CA TRP A 109 14.22 6.63 2.16
C TRP A 109 15.58 7.13 1.67
N ARG A 110 16.64 6.98 2.47
CA ARG A 110 17.98 7.46 2.16
C ARG A 110 18.56 6.80 0.91
N HIS A 111 18.34 5.50 0.73
CA HIS A 111 18.83 4.74 -0.42
C HIS A 111 17.91 4.81 -1.64
N GLY A 112 16.89 5.65 -1.63
CA GLY A 112 16.00 5.82 -2.76
C GLY A 112 15.23 4.56 -3.14
N ARG A 113 14.94 3.67 -2.19
CA ARG A 113 14.18 2.44 -2.44
C ARG A 113 12.69 2.76 -2.56
N ARG A 114 12.35 3.46 -3.64
CA ARG A 114 10.99 3.87 -3.94
C ARG A 114 10.23 2.78 -4.67
N CYS A 115 8.93 2.75 -4.44
CA CYS A 115 8.02 1.90 -5.19
C CYS A 115 6.69 2.62 -5.43
N ILE A 116 5.90 2.03 -6.29
CA ILE A 116 4.50 2.37 -6.53
C ILE A 116 3.68 1.17 -6.11
N VAL A 117 2.65 1.38 -5.29
CA VAL A 117 1.71 0.32 -4.90
C VAL A 117 0.47 0.42 -5.77
N PRO A 118 0.24 -0.54 -6.69
CA PRO A 118 -0.94 -0.57 -7.54
C PRO A 118 -2.18 -0.93 -6.73
N ALA A 119 -3.18 -0.04 -6.70
CA ALA A 119 -4.41 -0.25 -5.95
C ALA A 119 -5.65 0.11 -6.76
N GLU A 120 -6.65 -0.76 -6.79
CA GLU A 120 -7.97 -0.46 -7.35
C GLU A 120 -8.77 0.44 -6.40
N SER A 121 -8.60 0.23 -5.10
CA SER A 121 -9.25 1.02 -4.05
C SER A 121 -8.53 0.89 -2.72
N ILE A 122 -8.75 1.86 -1.85
CA ILE A 122 -8.35 1.83 -0.44
C ILE A 122 -9.60 1.84 0.44
N PHE A 123 -9.46 1.44 1.70
CA PHE A 123 -10.57 1.42 2.64
C PHE A 123 -10.22 2.23 3.89
N GLU A 124 -11.13 3.14 4.25
CA GLU A 124 -11.00 4.00 5.42
C GLU A 124 -12.26 3.96 6.28
N PRO A 125 -12.13 4.12 7.60
CA PRO A 125 -13.27 4.19 8.50
C PRO A 125 -13.90 5.59 8.44
N ASN A 126 -15.17 5.67 8.02
CA ASN A 126 -15.99 6.87 8.16
C ASN A 126 -16.63 6.90 9.55
N TRP A 127 -16.60 8.06 10.21
CA TRP A 127 -17.10 8.23 11.58
C TRP A 127 -18.28 9.19 11.68
N GLU A 128 -18.87 9.64 10.57
CA GLU A 128 -20.00 10.59 10.54
C GLU A 128 -21.23 10.07 11.29
N SER A 129 -21.39 8.76 11.39
CA SER A 129 -22.49 8.13 12.15
C SER A 129 -22.20 7.89 13.64
N GLY A 130 -21.07 8.42 14.16
CA GLY A 130 -20.61 8.19 15.54
C GLY A 130 -19.96 6.82 15.77
N ARG A 131 -19.85 6.00 14.73
CA ARG A 131 -19.16 4.69 14.75
C ARG A 131 -18.37 4.48 13.47
N ALA A 132 -17.33 3.64 13.54
CA ALA A 132 -16.55 3.30 12.37
C ALA A 132 -17.37 2.50 11.35
N VAL A 133 -17.60 3.07 10.19
CA VAL A 133 -18.20 2.39 9.03
C VAL A 133 -17.13 2.31 7.95
N ARG A 134 -16.82 1.12 7.46
CA ARG A 134 -15.84 0.93 6.40
C ARG A 134 -16.37 1.51 5.09
N TRP A 135 -15.57 2.36 4.44
CA TRP A 135 -15.86 2.93 3.14
C TRP A 135 -14.74 2.57 2.17
N ARG A 136 -15.12 2.38 0.90
CA ARG A 136 -14.21 2.22 -0.22
C ARG A 136 -13.97 3.57 -0.87
N ILE A 137 -12.71 3.89 -1.16
CA ILE A 137 -12.29 5.09 -1.87
C ILE A 137 -11.54 4.63 -3.11
N ARG A 138 -11.90 5.18 -4.28
CA ARG A 138 -11.26 4.87 -5.56
C ARG A 138 -11.21 6.11 -6.45
N ARG A 139 -10.48 6.03 -7.53
CA ARG A 139 -10.50 7.08 -8.56
C ARG A 139 -11.85 7.07 -9.27
N ARG A 140 -12.35 8.28 -9.52
CA ARG A 140 -13.64 8.50 -10.21
C ARG A 140 -13.62 8.07 -11.68
N ASP A 141 -12.46 8.19 -12.33
CA ASP A 141 -12.27 7.80 -13.72
C ASP A 141 -12.14 6.27 -13.94
N GLY A 142 -12.18 5.48 -12.87
CA GLY A 142 -12.05 4.03 -12.90
C GLY A 142 -10.63 3.51 -13.14
N ALA A 143 -9.63 4.39 -13.29
CA ALA A 143 -8.23 4.00 -13.35
C ALA A 143 -7.73 3.55 -11.97
N PRO A 144 -6.76 2.65 -11.86
CA PRO A 144 -6.16 2.30 -10.60
C PRO A 144 -5.31 3.45 -10.03
N MET A 145 -5.14 3.46 -8.73
CA MET A 145 -4.23 4.37 -8.05
C MET A 145 -2.81 3.83 -8.08
N GLY A 146 -1.84 4.69 -8.39
CA GLY A 146 -0.42 4.46 -8.14
C GLY A 146 -0.02 5.12 -6.83
N ILE A 147 0.04 4.38 -5.73
CA ILE A 147 0.35 4.95 -4.42
C ILE A 147 1.85 4.98 -4.22
N ALA A 148 2.41 6.16 -3.88
CA ALA A 148 3.82 6.30 -3.55
C ALA A 148 4.18 5.46 -2.33
N GLY A 149 5.29 4.72 -2.42
CA GLY A 149 5.75 3.84 -1.36
C GLY A 149 7.26 3.71 -1.29
N LEU A 150 7.71 3.02 -0.26
CA LEU A 150 9.08 2.58 -0.11
C LEU A 150 9.10 1.06 0.01
N TRP A 151 10.20 0.45 -0.44
CA TRP A 151 10.41 -0.98 -0.29
C TRP A 151 11.73 -1.29 0.40
N GLY A 152 11.84 -2.49 0.94
CA GLY A 152 13.05 -3.00 1.55
C GLY A 152 13.21 -4.49 1.34
N ALA A 153 14.45 -4.95 1.45
CA ALA A 153 14.79 -6.37 1.52
C ALA A 153 15.26 -6.69 2.94
N TRP A 154 14.69 -7.73 3.52
CA TRP A 154 15.08 -8.25 4.81
C TRP A 154 15.56 -9.69 4.66
N ARG A 155 16.64 -10.03 5.34
CA ARG A 155 17.17 -11.40 5.36
C ARG A 155 16.83 -12.05 6.68
N GLY A 156 16.05 -13.11 6.60
CA GLY A 156 15.64 -13.90 7.76
C GLY A 156 16.78 -14.69 8.40
N PRO A 157 16.56 -15.23 9.61
CA PRO A 157 17.55 -16.09 10.29
C PRO A 157 17.92 -17.34 9.49
N ASP A 158 17.02 -17.80 8.62
CA ASP A 158 17.21 -18.91 7.68
C ASP A 158 17.95 -18.53 6.40
N GLY A 159 18.42 -17.29 6.29
CA GLY A 159 19.14 -16.75 5.13
C GLY A 159 18.25 -16.37 3.93
N ARG A 160 16.94 -16.64 3.97
CA ARG A 160 16.01 -16.24 2.90
C ARG A 160 15.83 -14.74 2.87
N GLU A 161 15.84 -14.17 1.67
CA GLU A 161 15.52 -12.78 1.44
C GLU A 161 14.01 -12.62 1.21
N LEU A 162 13.41 -11.65 1.90
CA LEU A 162 12.02 -11.28 1.80
C LEU A 162 11.90 -9.80 1.46
N LEU A 163 11.14 -9.49 0.41
CA LEU A 163 10.80 -8.12 0.05
C LEU A 163 9.58 -7.66 0.85
N SER A 164 9.58 -6.38 1.19
CA SER A 164 8.47 -5.75 1.89
C SER A 164 8.32 -4.30 1.47
N PHE A 165 7.13 -3.71 1.66
CA PHE A 165 6.86 -2.33 1.26
C PHE A 165 5.93 -1.62 2.23
N THR A 166 5.91 -0.30 2.15
CA THR A 166 5.02 0.60 2.90
C THR A 166 4.43 1.63 1.96
N MET A 167 3.23 2.11 2.26
CA MET A 167 2.62 3.26 1.58
C MET A 167 3.05 4.56 2.27
N LEU A 168 3.34 5.59 1.51
CA LEU A 168 3.56 6.93 2.05
C LEU A 168 2.23 7.63 2.27
N THR A 169 2.11 8.28 3.41
CA THR A 169 0.93 9.09 3.77
C THR A 169 1.31 10.54 4.01
N ILE A 170 0.37 11.42 3.72
CA ILE A 170 0.49 12.86 3.86
C ILE A 170 -0.67 13.38 4.72
N ASN A 171 -0.50 14.56 5.31
CA ASN A 171 -1.57 15.25 6.02
C ASN A 171 -2.71 15.60 5.06
N ALA A 172 -3.95 15.34 5.48
CA ALA A 172 -5.17 15.59 4.71
C ALA A 172 -6.16 16.50 5.46
N ASP A 173 -5.72 17.27 6.47
CA ASP A 173 -6.58 18.21 7.18
C ASP A 173 -7.15 19.23 6.20
N GLY A 174 -8.48 19.41 6.24
CA GLY A 174 -9.21 20.31 5.33
C GLY A 174 -9.40 19.74 3.91
N HIS A 175 -8.95 18.51 3.60
CA HIS A 175 -9.25 17.89 2.31
C HIS A 175 -10.75 17.53 2.23
N PRO A 176 -11.52 18.02 1.21
CA PRO A 176 -12.98 17.91 1.20
C PRO A 176 -13.52 16.48 1.37
N LEU A 177 -12.85 15.48 0.78
CA LEU A 177 -13.27 14.10 0.91
C LEU A 177 -12.67 13.44 2.16
N MET A 178 -11.35 13.58 2.39
CA MET A 178 -10.64 12.80 3.40
C MET A 178 -10.95 13.22 4.84
N GLN A 179 -11.40 14.46 5.07
CA GLN A 179 -11.86 14.93 6.39
C GLN A 179 -13.02 14.11 6.98
N ARG A 180 -13.76 13.36 6.16
CA ARG A 180 -14.88 12.50 6.55
C ARG A 180 -14.42 11.19 7.20
N PHE A 181 -13.14 10.85 7.05
CA PHE A 181 -12.55 9.61 7.52
C PHE A 181 -11.70 9.86 8.78
N HIS A 182 -11.35 8.78 9.47
CA HIS A 182 -10.73 8.79 10.80
C HIS A 182 -11.65 9.38 11.87
N LYS A 183 -11.27 9.24 13.14
CA LYS A 183 -12.04 9.83 14.24
C LYS A 183 -12.01 11.36 14.15
N PRO A 184 -13.05 12.05 14.65
CA PRO A 184 -13.12 13.53 14.57
C PRO A 184 -11.87 14.24 15.06
N ASP A 185 -11.29 13.79 16.18
CA ASP A 185 -10.14 14.42 16.83
C ASP A 185 -8.78 13.91 16.33
N ASP A 186 -8.77 12.90 15.46
CA ASP A 186 -7.54 12.38 14.88
C ASP A 186 -7.09 13.27 13.70
N GLU A 187 -5.76 13.44 13.55
CA GLU A 187 -5.17 14.03 12.35
C GLU A 187 -5.68 13.32 11.10
N LYS A 188 -6.13 14.09 10.12
CA LYS A 188 -6.60 13.53 8.84
C LYS A 188 -5.41 13.20 7.95
N ARG A 189 -5.41 12.00 7.43
CA ARG A 189 -4.33 11.50 6.59
C ARG A 189 -4.89 10.91 5.30
N MET A 190 -4.07 10.88 4.26
CA MET A 190 -4.33 10.14 3.03
C MET A 190 -3.04 9.53 2.49
N VAL A 191 -3.16 8.50 1.68
CA VAL A 191 -2.04 7.97 0.91
C VAL A 191 -1.64 8.98 -0.16
N ALA A 192 -0.34 9.07 -0.47
CA ALA A 192 0.15 9.90 -1.55
C ALA A 192 -0.10 9.18 -2.88
N ILE A 193 -1.10 9.66 -3.65
CA ILE A 193 -1.44 9.12 -4.97
C ILE A 193 -0.65 9.88 -6.01
N LEU A 194 0.12 9.16 -6.82
CA LEU A 194 0.92 9.70 -7.91
C LEU A 194 0.05 9.83 -9.18
N GLU A 195 0.28 10.88 -9.95
CA GLU A 195 -0.22 10.93 -11.32
C GLU A 195 0.61 10.00 -12.22
N GLU A 196 -0.02 9.40 -13.23
CA GLU A 196 0.64 8.42 -14.11
C GLU A 196 1.92 8.97 -14.79
N PRO A 197 1.96 10.23 -15.29
CA PRO A 197 3.18 10.82 -15.86
C PRO A 197 4.33 10.95 -14.86
N ASP A 198 4.06 10.90 -13.57
CA ASP A 198 5.06 11.03 -12.51
C ASP A 198 5.62 9.69 -12.03
N PHE A 199 5.15 8.57 -12.52
CA PHE A 199 5.60 7.25 -12.04
C PHE A 199 7.10 7.04 -12.20
N ASP A 200 7.65 7.25 -13.42
CA ASP A 200 9.11 7.13 -13.63
C ASP A 200 9.87 8.22 -12.89
N ARG A 201 9.35 9.44 -12.91
CA ARG A 201 9.95 10.57 -12.19
C ARG A 201 10.04 10.32 -10.69
N TRP A 202 9.01 9.71 -10.09
CA TRP A 202 9.01 9.29 -8.69
C TRP A 202 10.08 8.22 -8.44
N LEU A 203 10.12 7.18 -9.25
CA LEU A 203 11.06 6.06 -9.08
C LEU A 203 12.53 6.53 -9.22
N ASP A 204 12.80 7.51 -10.09
CA ASP A 204 14.14 8.02 -10.40
C ASP A 204 14.51 9.31 -9.66
N ALA A 205 13.59 9.91 -8.89
CA ALA A 205 13.78 11.22 -8.29
C ALA A 205 15.07 11.30 -7.45
N PRO A 206 15.88 12.35 -7.57
CA PRO A 206 16.91 12.63 -6.59
C PRO A 206 16.31 12.74 -5.18
N HIS A 207 17.08 12.35 -4.17
CA HIS A 207 16.62 12.37 -2.77
C HIS A 207 16.00 13.72 -2.36
N ALA A 208 16.60 14.82 -2.79
CA ALA A 208 16.12 16.18 -2.48
C ALA A 208 14.76 16.52 -3.10
N ARG A 209 14.35 15.79 -4.16
CA ARG A 209 13.10 16.03 -4.90
C ARG A 209 11.96 15.05 -4.56
N MET A 210 12.21 14.06 -3.71
CA MET A 210 11.21 13.02 -3.38
C MET A 210 9.91 13.61 -2.82
N ARG A 211 10.01 14.68 -2.04
CA ARG A 211 8.83 15.32 -1.41
C ARG A 211 7.94 16.06 -2.40
N ASP A 212 8.46 16.46 -3.54
CA ASP A 212 7.71 17.20 -4.58
C ASP A 212 6.55 16.37 -5.14
N PHE A 213 6.62 15.03 -5.03
CA PHE A 213 5.58 14.10 -5.49
C PHE A 213 4.52 13.79 -4.42
N LEU A 214 4.78 14.15 -3.16
CA LEU A 214 3.90 13.80 -2.03
C LEU A 214 2.87 14.92 -1.81
N VAL A 215 1.99 15.07 -2.79
CA VAL A 215 0.95 16.09 -2.82
C VAL A 215 -0.43 15.46 -2.64
N ARG A 216 -1.40 16.28 -2.20
CA ARG A 216 -2.79 15.83 -2.03
C ARG A 216 -3.43 15.62 -3.40
N CYS A 217 -4.00 14.44 -3.64
CA CYS A 217 -4.86 14.19 -4.78
C CYS A 217 -6.12 15.05 -4.68
N PRO A 218 -6.58 15.72 -5.75
CA PRO A 218 -7.80 16.51 -5.72
C PRO A 218 -9.04 15.69 -5.32
N ALA A 219 -9.92 16.26 -4.51
CA ALA A 219 -11.10 15.55 -4.01
C ALA A 219 -12.05 15.11 -5.13
N GLU A 220 -12.15 15.90 -6.18
CA GLU A 220 -12.95 15.64 -7.38
C GLU A 220 -12.45 14.43 -8.20
N SER A 221 -11.17 14.07 -8.06
CA SER A 221 -10.59 12.88 -8.70
C SER A 221 -10.96 11.58 -7.98
N LEU A 222 -11.51 11.68 -6.77
CA LEU A 222 -11.86 10.54 -5.94
C LEU A 222 -13.37 10.41 -5.75
N GLU A 223 -13.80 9.19 -5.52
CA GLU A 223 -15.15 8.89 -5.04
C GLU A 223 -15.09 7.90 -3.89
N ALA A 224 -16.11 7.96 -3.02
CA ALA A 224 -16.18 7.11 -1.84
C ALA A 224 -17.59 6.62 -1.60
N GLU A 225 -17.71 5.35 -1.21
CA GLU A 225 -18.97 4.69 -0.93
C GLU A 225 -18.86 3.75 0.28
N PRO A 226 -19.95 3.52 1.03
CA PRO A 226 -19.99 2.52 2.08
C PRO A 226 -19.66 1.13 1.52
N ALA A 227 -18.75 0.42 2.18
CA ALA A 227 -18.36 -0.94 1.82
C ALA A 227 -18.25 -1.83 3.07
N PRO A 228 -19.35 -2.03 3.81
CA PRO A 228 -19.35 -2.87 5.00
C PRO A 228 -18.98 -4.30 4.60
N ARG A 229 -18.20 -4.97 5.45
CA ARG A 229 -17.89 -6.39 5.23
C ARG A 229 -19.15 -7.21 5.45
N GLN A 230 -19.42 -8.11 4.52
CA GLN A 230 -20.40 -9.15 4.76
C GLN A 230 -19.87 -10.09 5.86
N PRO A 231 -20.68 -10.42 6.89
CA PRO A 231 -20.29 -11.47 7.81
C PRO A 231 -20.05 -12.76 7.02
N PRO A 232 -19.08 -13.61 7.43
CA PRO A 232 -18.87 -14.88 6.77
C PRO A 232 -20.20 -15.63 6.74
N SER A 233 -20.62 -16.06 5.55
CA SER A 233 -21.81 -16.89 5.40
C SER A 233 -21.64 -18.11 6.30
N ARG A 234 -22.49 -18.27 7.33
CA ARG A 234 -22.61 -19.50 8.08
C ARG A 234 -23.14 -20.55 7.09
N GLN A 235 -22.23 -21.30 6.45
CA GLN A 235 -22.64 -22.56 5.86
C GLN A 235 -23.22 -23.40 6.99
N ARG A 236 -24.54 -23.49 7.02
CA ARG A 236 -25.21 -24.54 7.82
C ARG A 236 -24.69 -25.86 7.26
N ALA A 237 -23.88 -26.56 8.05
CA ALA A 237 -23.65 -27.95 7.80
C ALA A 237 -25.05 -28.64 7.83
N SER A 238 -25.55 -28.99 6.67
CA SER A 238 -26.66 -29.92 6.56
C SER A 238 -26.12 -31.27 6.99
N VAL A 239 -26.39 -31.63 8.23
CA VAL A 239 -26.27 -33.01 8.70
C VAL A 239 -27.38 -33.78 8.00
N ALA A 240 -26.99 -34.62 7.04
CA ALA A 240 -27.81 -35.69 6.51
C ALA A 240 -27.48 -36.98 7.27
#